data_ea529a422f03d398f37b3975670d0d2e
#
_entry.id   ea529a422f03d398f37b3975670d0d2e
#
_cell.length_a   1.000
_cell.length_b   1.000
_cell.length_c   1.000
_cell.angle_alpha   90.00
_cell.angle_beta   90.00
_cell.angle_gamma   90.00
#
_symmetry.space_group_name_H-M   'P 1'
#
loop_
_entity.id
_entity.type
_entity.pdbx_description
1 polymer ?
#
loop_
_entity_poly.entity_id
_entity_poly.type
_entity_poly.pdbx_seq_one_letter_code
_entity_poly.pdbx_strand_id
1 'polypeptide(L)'
;MNVKVTYYLEVISSWCYWAEPAWKELKKRYAEKVAFDWKIAQMPAEAYPTSKEQAEWFYRRSGTIVKSPFMLNAGWFEAGRKIYDVPNLIAEAAKDFGVTDDRVRLALAHAGEREGQKVGRWEVAVAVAAKAAKLNKTKLLARAKSAAVAARVK
;
A
#
# COMPACT_ATOMS: atom_id res chain seq x y z
N MET A 1 24.58 -19.03 -3.00
CA MET A 1 24.29 -17.58 -3.03
C MET A 1 22.78 -17.41 -2.80
N ASN A 2 22.35 -16.78 -1.72
CA ASN A 2 20.93 -16.52 -1.50
C ASN A 2 20.55 -15.25 -2.27
N VAL A 3 19.83 -15.40 -3.36
CA VAL A 3 19.28 -14.28 -4.11
C VAL A 3 18.19 -13.63 -3.28
N LYS A 4 18.22 -12.30 -3.13
CA LYS A 4 17.16 -11.50 -2.52
C LYS A 4 16.49 -10.65 -3.58
N VAL A 5 15.15 -10.71 -3.63
CA VAL A 5 14.32 -9.85 -4.49
C VAL A 5 13.56 -8.89 -3.60
N THR A 6 13.73 -7.59 -3.84
CA THR A 6 13.01 -6.53 -3.11
C THR A 6 12.02 -5.85 -4.05
N TYR A 7 10.75 -5.83 -3.67
CA TYR A 7 9.70 -5.11 -4.36
C TYR A 7 9.57 -3.70 -3.77
N TYR A 8 9.88 -2.69 -4.57
CA TYR A 8 9.65 -1.30 -4.20
C TYR A 8 8.24 -0.89 -4.64
N LEU A 9 7.44 -0.40 -3.71
CA LEU A 9 6.02 -0.14 -3.95
C LEU A 9 5.52 1.09 -3.17
N GLU A 10 4.44 1.67 -3.68
CA GLU A 10 3.59 2.63 -2.99
C GLU A 10 2.26 1.94 -2.66
N VAL A 11 1.78 2.06 -1.41
CA VAL A 11 0.56 1.34 -0.97
C VAL A 11 -0.68 1.80 -1.75
N ILE A 12 -0.79 3.12 -2.03
CA ILE A 12 -1.88 3.70 -2.82
C ILE A 12 -1.37 4.02 -4.23
N SER A 13 -1.00 2.98 -4.94
CA SER A 13 -0.64 3.04 -6.36
C SER A 13 -1.39 1.97 -7.12
N SER A 14 -2.21 2.38 -8.07
CA SER A 14 -2.96 1.45 -8.93
C SER A 14 -2.05 0.48 -9.68
N TRP A 15 -0.89 0.93 -10.15
CA TRP A 15 0.07 0.06 -10.83
C TRP A 15 0.68 -0.97 -9.88
N CYS A 16 1.00 -0.60 -8.64
CA CYS A 16 1.44 -1.56 -7.64
C CYS A 16 0.33 -2.55 -7.31
N TYR A 17 -0.91 -2.08 -7.16
CA TYR A 17 -2.05 -2.96 -6.93
C TYR A 17 -2.29 -3.95 -8.07
N TRP A 18 -2.18 -3.50 -9.32
CA TRP A 18 -2.28 -4.37 -10.50
C TRP A 18 -1.14 -5.38 -10.61
N ALA A 19 0.03 -5.10 -10.05
CA ALA A 19 1.19 -5.99 -10.06
C ALA A 19 1.11 -7.11 -8.99
N GLU A 20 0.21 -7.01 -8.00
CA GLU A 20 0.13 -7.98 -6.89
C GLU A 20 -0.07 -9.44 -7.31
N PRO A 21 -0.91 -9.77 -8.30
CA PRO A 21 -1.03 -11.16 -8.76
C PRO A 21 0.29 -11.73 -9.28
N ALA A 22 1.05 -10.93 -10.03
CA ALA A 22 2.36 -11.32 -10.54
C ALA A 22 3.39 -11.49 -9.41
N TRP A 23 3.39 -10.56 -8.44
CA TRP A 23 4.24 -10.66 -7.26
C TRP A 23 3.94 -11.90 -6.43
N LYS A 24 2.67 -12.21 -6.20
CA LYS A 24 2.23 -13.41 -5.50
C LYS A 24 2.68 -14.69 -6.21
N GLU A 25 2.52 -14.73 -7.53
CA GLU A 25 2.94 -15.89 -8.33
C GLU A 25 4.46 -16.06 -8.33
N LEU A 26 5.21 -14.97 -8.44
CA LEU A 26 6.68 -14.98 -8.34
C LEU A 26 7.14 -15.58 -7.01
N LYS A 27 6.58 -15.12 -5.89
CA LYS A 27 6.87 -15.67 -4.57
C LYS A 27 6.56 -17.15 -4.47
N LYS A 28 5.41 -17.58 -5.00
CA LYS A 28 5.02 -18.99 -5.01
C LYS A 28 6.02 -19.87 -5.77
N ARG A 29 6.47 -19.40 -6.94
CA ARG A 29 7.39 -20.20 -7.80
C ARG A 29 8.80 -20.32 -7.24
N TYR A 30 9.24 -19.31 -6.50
CA TYR A 30 10.63 -19.21 -6.08
C TYR A 30 10.82 -19.18 -4.56
N ALA A 31 9.80 -19.57 -3.77
CA ALA A 31 9.79 -19.51 -2.31
C ALA A 31 11.02 -20.15 -1.63
N GLU A 32 11.49 -21.28 -2.17
CA GLU A 32 12.63 -22.03 -1.60
C GLU A 32 14.00 -21.55 -2.11
N LYS A 33 14.03 -20.72 -3.15
CA LYS A 33 15.26 -20.33 -3.85
C LYS A 33 15.63 -18.87 -3.64
N VAL A 34 14.65 -18.05 -3.24
CA VAL A 34 14.78 -16.59 -3.21
C VAL A 34 14.18 -16.03 -1.94
N ALA A 35 14.92 -15.16 -1.27
CA ALA A 35 14.37 -14.35 -0.19
C ALA A 35 13.59 -13.16 -0.78
N PHE A 36 12.34 -13.01 -0.40
CA PHE A 36 11.47 -11.92 -0.86
C PHE A 36 11.29 -10.87 0.23
N ASP A 37 11.37 -9.62 -0.16
CA ASP A 37 11.18 -8.48 0.72
C ASP A 37 10.44 -7.36 -0.03
N TRP A 38 9.86 -6.41 0.70
CA TRP A 38 9.29 -5.22 0.11
C TRP A 38 9.71 -3.97 0.88
N LYS A 39 9.77 -2.86 0.17
CA LYS A 39 10.08 -1.55 0.71
C LYS A 39 9.14 -0.50 0.12
N ILE A 40 8.85 0.52 0.91
CA ILE A 40 8.11 1.66 0.40
C ILE A 40 9.02 2.49 -0.49
N ALA A 41 8.49 2.88 -1.65
CA ALA A 41 9.01 3.92 -2.53
C ALA A 41 7.89 4.97 -2.66
N GLN A 42 7.91 5.96 -1.78
CA GLN A 42 6.85 6.95 -1.71
C GLN A 42 6.79 7.78 -2.99
N MET A 43 5.59 7.89 -3.56
CA MET A 43 5.35 8.75 -4.71
C MET A 43 5.47 10.24 -4.32
N PRO A 44 6.05 11.08 -5.19
CA PRO A 44 6.03 12.51 -4.99
C PRO A 44 4.61 13.07 -5.17
N ALA A 45 4.36 14.26 -4.64
CA ALA A 45 3.03 14.87 -4.63
C ALA A 45 2.40 14.97 -6.03
N GLU A 46 3.22 15.19 -7.04
CA GLU A 46 2.82 15.34 -8.46
C GLU A 46 2.33 14.04 -9.09
N ALA A 47 2.66 12.89 -8.51
CA ALA A 47 2.24 11.57 -8.99
C ALA A 47 0.83 11.19 -8.52
N TYR A 48 0.29 11.90 -7.52
CA TYR A 48 -1.08 11.66 -7.07
C TYR A 48 -2.09 12.43 -7.94
N PRO A 49 -3.32 11.92 -8.10
CA PRO A 49 -4.35 12.63 -8.85
C PRO A 49 -4.72 13.94 -8.17
N THR A 50 -5.03 14.96 -8.96
CA THR A 50 -5.45 16.29 -8.50
C THR A 50 -6.96 16.38 -8.29
N SER A 51 -7.73 15.43 -8.86
CA SER A 51 -9.17 15.31 -8.69
C SER A 51 -9.62 13.85 -8.68
N LYS A 52 -10.84 13.61 -8.20
CA LYS A 52 -11.46 12.28 -8.22
C LYS A 52 -11.67 11.80 -9.66
N GLU A 53 -12.09 12.68 -10.55
CA GLU A 53 -12.31 12.39 -11.96
C GLU A 53 -11.00 11.97 -12.65
N GLN A 54 -9.88 12.60 -12.29
CA GLN A 54 -8.56 12.19 -12.80
C GLN A 54 -8.17 10.81 -12.27
N ALA A 55 -8.41 10.51 -11.00
CA ALA A 55 -8.18 9.16 -10.45
C ALA A 55 -9.02 8.11 -11.18
N GLU A 56 -10.30 8.38 -11.40
CA GLU A 56 -11.21 7.48 -12.13
C GLU A 56 -10.78 7.29 -13.59
N TRP A 57 -10.26 8.34 -14.23
CA TRP A 57 -9.71 8.24 -15.58
C TRP A 57 -8.47 7.32 -15.62
N PHE A 58 -7.55 7.49 -14.68
CA PHE A 58 -6.39 6.61 -14.54
C PHE A 58 -6.79 5.15 -14.31
N TYR A 59 -7.83 4.91 -13.51
CA TYR A 59 -8.30 3.56 -13.20
C TYR A 59 -8.95 2.89 -14.40
N ARG A 60 -9.74 3.61 -15.17
CA ARG A 60 -10.31 3.09 -16.42
C ARG A 60 -9.20 2.74 -17.41
N ARG A 61 -8.22 3.62 -17.58
CA ARG A 61 -7.10 3.39 -18.50
C ARG A 61 -6.23 2.20 -18.05
N SER A 62 -5.77 2.21 -16.81
CA SER A 62 -4.90 1.14 -16.30
C SER A 62 -5.63 -0.21 -16.27
N GLY A 63 -6.89 -0.24 -15.84
CA GLY A 63 -7.71 -1.45 -15.85
C GLY A 63 -7.89 -2.06 -17.24
N THR A 64 -8.04 -1.21 -18.26
CA THR A 64 -8.10 -1.66 -19.66
C THR A 64 -6.76 -2.24 -20.12
N ILE A 65 -5.65 -1.58 -19.81
CA ILE A 65 -4.30 -2.03 -20.19
C ILE A 65 -4.00 -3.41 -19.58
N VAL A 66 -4.32 -3.61 -18.30
CA VAL A 66 -4.08 -4.88 -17.59
C VAL A 66 -5.20 -5.92 -17.80
N LYS A 67 -6.23 -5.59 -18.58
CA LYS A 67 -7.41 -6.44 -18.81
C LYS A 67 -8.04 -6.90 -17.50
N SER A 68 -8.20 -5.97 -16.54
CA SER A 68 -8.74 -6.29 -15.24
C SER A 68 -10.21 -6.71 -15.30
N PRO A 69 -10.62 -7.75 -14.57
CA PRO A 69 -12.03 -8.14 -14.44
C PRO A 69 -12.83 -7.21 -13.53
N PHE A 70 -12.19 -6.22 -12.91
CA PHE A 70 -12.83 -5.26 -11.99
C PHE A 70 -12.23 -3.86 -12.16
N MET A 71 -12.96 -2.86 -11.64
CA MET A 71 -12.52 -1.47 -11.59
C MET A 71 -12.04 -1.10 -10.18
N LEU A 72 -11.02 -0.23 -10.11
CA LEU A 72 -10.61 0.41 -8.87
C LEU A 72 -11.56 1.54 -8.49
N ASN A 73 -11.56 1.91 -7.22
CA ASN A 73 -12.47 2.89 -6.61
C ASN A 73 -11.69 4.12 -6.17
N ALA A 74 -12.00 5.28 -6.75
CA ALA A 74 -11.38 6.56 -6.40
C ALA A 74 -11.96 7.21 -5.12
N GLY A 75 -12.79 6.49 -4.36
CA GLY A 75 -13.38 7.00 -3.12
C GLY A 75 -12.36 7.41 -2.05
N TRP A 76 -11.16 6.85 -2.08
CA TRP A 76 -10.08 7.22 -1.16
C TRP A 76 -9.55 8.64 -1.36
N PHE A 77 -9.74 9.23 -2.56
CA PHE A 77 -9.28 10.57 -2.87
C PHE A 77 -9.94 11.62 -1.95
N GLU A 78 -9.15 12.59 -1.50
CA GLU A 78 -9.60 13.72 -0.67
C GLU A 78 -9.11 15.03 -1.29
N ALA A 79 -10.04 15.91 -1.65
CA ALA A 79 -9.71 17.22 -2.22
C ALA A 79 -8.76 18.00 -1.28
N GLY A 80 -7.71 18.59 -1.85
CA GLY A 80 -6.70 19.34 -1.11
C GLY A 80 -5.60 18.51 -0.45
N ARG A 81 -5.72 17.18 -0.38
CA ARG A 81 -4.64 16.32 0.10
C ARG A 81 -3.64 16.07 -1.03
N LYS A 82 -2.39 16.47 -0.82
CA LYS A 82 -1.32 16.33 -1.82
C LYS A 82 -0.49 15.05 -1.70
N ILE A 83 -0.44 14.45 -0.51
CA ILE A 83 0.38 13.26 -0.21
C ILE A 83 -0.46 12.28 0.61
N TYR A 84 -0.32 11.00 0.30
CA TYR A 84 -1.00 9.89 0.97
C TYR A 84 0.01 8.95 1.63
N ASP A 85 0.88 9.52 2.48
CA ASP A 85 1.95 8.81 3.20
C ASP A 85 1.44 7.91 4.33
N VAL A 86 0.25 8.16 4.87
CA VAL A 86 -0.29 7.42 6.02
C VAL A 86 -0.34 5.90 5.80
N PRO A 87 -0.85 5.36 4.69
CA PRO A 87 -0.83 3.92 4.43
C PRO A 87 0.59 3.34 4.42
N ASN A 88 1.54 4.07 3.86
CA ASN A 88 2.96 3.69 3.81
C ASN A 88 3.57 3.62 5.20
N LEU A 89 3.36 4.65 6.01
CA LEU A 89 3.87 4.74 7.38
C LEU A 89 3.27 3.63 8.26
N ILE A 90 1.98 3.35 8.14
CA ILE A 90 1.30 2.27 8.89
C ILE A 90 1.83 0.89 8.45
N ALA A 91 1.97 0.65 7.15
CA ALA A 91 2.49 -0.62 6.63
C ALA A 91 3.94 -0.85 7.09
N GLU A 92 4.78 0.19 7.02
CA GLU A 92 6.17 0.11 7.47
C GLU A 92 6.29 -0.09 8.99
N ALA A 93 5.45 0.60 9.78
CA ALA A 93 5.41 0.45 11.23
C ALA A 93 5.01 -0.97 11.68
N ALA A 94 4.15 -1.65 10.91
CA ALA A 94 3.71 -3.01 11.24
C ALA A 94 4.88 -4.02 11.29
N LYS A 95 5.96 -3.76 10.54
CA LYS A 95 7.18 -4.58 10.58
C LYS A 95 7.82 -4.61 11.97
N ASP A 96 7.74 -3.52 12.73
CA ASP A 96 8.29 -3.43 14.09
C ASP A 96 7.49 -4.26 15.11
N PHE A 97 6.33 -4.77 14.70
CA PHE A 97 5.50 -5.72 15.46
C PHE A 97 5.58 -7.15 14.88
N GLY A 98 6.61 -7.43 14.07
CA GLY A 98 6.83 -8.74 13.48
C GLY A 98 5.99 -9.07 12.25
N VAL A 99 5.24 -8.10 11.70
CA VAL A 99 4.42 -8.29 10.50
C VAL A 99 5.21 -7.83 9.28
N THR A 100 6.06 -8.71 8.76
CA THR A 100 6.94 -8.43 7.62
C THR A 100 6.39 -8.92 6.28
N ASP A 101 5.31 -9.71 6.31
CA ASP A 101 4.62 -10.18 5.12
C ASP A 101 3.71 -9.09 4.50
N ASP A 102 3.02 -9.46 3.44
CA ASP A 102 2.21 -8.52 2.65
C ASP A 102 0.86 -8.16 3.29
N ARG A 103 0.43 -8.83 4.38
CA ARG A 103 -0.97 -8.76 4.86
C ARG A 103 -1.45 -7.35 5.19
N VAL A 104 -0.62 -6.52 5.83
CA VAL A 104 -1.00 -5.16 6.23
C VAL A 104 -1.03 -4.23 5.02
N ARG A 105 0.03 -4.22 4.20
CA ARG A 105 0.07 -3.36 3.02
C ARG A 105 -1.02 -3.71 2.00
N LEU A 106 -1.31 -5.01 1.81
CA LEU A 106 -2.38 -5.46 0.92
C LEU A 106 -3.77 -5.08 1.46
N ALA A 107 -4.00 -5.19 2.76
CA ALA A 107 -5.27 -4.78 3.36
C ALA A 107 -5.51 -3.27 3.18
N LEU A 108 -4.47 -2.45 3.38
CA LEU A 108 -4.55 -1.00 3.16
C LEU A 108 -4.80 -0.66 1.68
N ALA A 109 -4.06 -1.29 0.78
CA ALA A 109 -4.24 -1.11 -0.66
C ALA A 109 -5.66 -1.52 -1.09
N HIS A 110 -6.16 -2.66 -0.61
CA HIS A 110 -7.52 -3.13 -0.90
C HIS A 110 -8.59 -2.17 -0.36
N ALA A 111 -8.45 -1.74 0.89
CA ALA A 111 -9.38 -0.79 1.50
C ALA A 111 -9.45 0.54 0.73
N GLY A 112 -8.31 1.07 0.28
CA GLY A 112 -8.27 2.25 -0.57
C GLY A 112 -8.75 1.97 -1.99
N GLU A 113 -8.01 1.16 -2.73
CA GLU A 113 -8.15 0.98 -4.17
C GLU A 113 -9.39 0.19 -4.62
N ARG A 114 -9.93 -0.69 -3.77
CA ARG A 114 -11.14 -1.47 -4.07
C ARG A 114 -12.38 -0.97 -3.38
N GLU A 115 -12.27 -0.61 -2.09
CA GLU A 115 -13.41 -0.22 -1.27
C GLU A 115 -13.59 1.29 -1.20
N GLY A 116 -12.61 2.09 -1.66
CA GLY A 116 -12.66 3.56 -1.65
C GLY A 116 -12.60 4.17 -0.26
N GLN A 117 -12.09 3.44 0.73
CA GLN A 117 -11.94 3.94 2.09
C GLN A 117 -10.89 5.06 2.15
N LYS A 118 -11.08 6.04 3.03
CA LYS A 118 -10.19 7.20 3.21
C LYS A 118 -8.91 6.83 3.96
N VAL A 119 -8.13 5.89 3.41
CA VAL A 119 -6.91 5.36 4.04
C VAL A 119 -5.79 6.41 4.21
N GLY A 120 -5.92 7.57 3.59
CA GLY A 120 -5.09 8.74 3.90
C GLY A 120 -5.31 9.29 5.32
N ARG A 121 -6.38 8.88 6.01
CA ARG A 121 -6.68 9.27 7.38
C ARG A 121 -6.13 8.25 8.37
N TRP A 122 -5.47 8.73 9.40
CA TRP A 122 -4.85 7.89 10.42
C TRP A 122 -5.81 6.90 11.08
N GLU A 123 -7.01 7.35 11.44
CA GLU A 123 -8.03 6.53 12.10
C GLU A 123 -8.53 5.38 11.21
N VAL A 124 -8.63 5.62 9.90
CA VAL A 124 -9.04 4.60 8.92
C VAL A 124 -7.92 3.60 8.68
N ALA A 125 -6.73 4.10 8.35
CA ALA A 125 -5.58 3.24 8.02
C ALA A 125 -5.17 2.35 9.20
N VAL A 126 -5.12 2.90 10.43
CA VAL A 126 -4.76 2.10 11.61
C VAL A 126 -5.83 1.05 11.92
N ALA A 127 -7.11 1.35 11.70
CA ALA A 127 -8.17 0.37 11.93
C ALA A 127 -8.08 -0.81 10.95
N VAL A 128 -7.84 -0.52 9.67
CA VAL A 128 -7.64 -1.54 8.63
C VAL A 128 -6.44 -2.42 8.96
N ALA A 129 -5.30 -1.82 9.23
CA ALA A 129 -4.04 -2.53 9.50
C ALA A 129 -4.12 -3.39 10.77
N ALA A 130 -4.67 -2.82 11.85
CA ALA A 130 -4.82 -3.52 13.12
C ALA A 130 -5.75 -4.73 13.00
N LYS A 131 -6.83 -4.61 12.24
CA LYS A 131 -7.74 -5.74 11.94
C LYS A 131 -7.01 -6.83 11.14
N ALA A 132 -6.28 -6.45 10.11
CA ALA A 132 -5.59 -7.39 9.20
C ALA A 132 -4.53 -8.24 9.90
N ALA A 133 -3.84 -7.67 10.90
CA ALA A 133 -2.71 -8.32 11.58
C ALA A 133 -2.93 -8.56 13.08
N LYS A 134 -4.14 -8.29 13.60
CA LYS A 134 -4.49 -8.41 15.02
C LYS A 134 -3.56 -7.58 15.94
N LEU A 135 -3.21 -6.37 15.49
CA LEU A 135 -2.32 -5.47 16.23
C LEU A 135 -3.11 -4.50 17.15
N ASN A 136 -2.44 -4.02 18.19
CA ASN A 136 -2.99 -2.96 19.03
C ASN A 136 -2.96 -1.62 18.27
N LYS A 137 -4.14 -1.01 18.08
CA LYS A 137 -4.30 0.24 17.29
C LYS A 137 -3.47 1.39 17.85
N THR A 138 -3.50 1.60 19.16
CA THR A 138 -2.80 2.71 19.82
C THR A 138 -1.29 2.58 19.67
N LYS A 139 -0.74 1.39 19.89
CA LYS A 139 0.69 1.12 19.74
C LYS A 139 1.13 1.27 18.28
N LEU A 140 0.36 0.72 17.35
CA LEU A 140 0.63 0.83 15.91
C LEU A 140 0.63 2.30 15.45
N LEU A 141 -0.37 3.08 15.85
CA LEU A 141 -0.48 4.50 15.53
C LEU A 141 0.70 5.31 16.06
N ALA A 142 1.05 5.11 17.33
CA ALA A 142 2.19 5.78 17.95
C ALA A 142 3.49 5.45 17.22
N ARG A 143 3.70 4.17 16.86
CA ARG A 143 4.88 3.75 16.12
C ARG A 143 4.94 4.33 14.72
N ALA A 144 3.84 4.32 13.98
CA ALA A 144 3.77 4.87 12.62
C ALA A 144 4.08 6.37 12.55
N LYS A 145 3.76 7.12 13.60
CA LYS A 145 4.06 8.55 13.69
C LYS A 145 5.50 8.87 14.14
N SER A 146 6.32 7.86 14.42
CA SER A 146 7.70 8.08 14.88
C SER A 146 8.63 8.53 13.76
N ALA A 147 9.63 9.35 14.10
CA ALA A 147 10.68 9.76 13.17
C ALA A 147 11.45 8.57 12.56
N ALA A 148 11.60 7.48 13.33
CA ALA A 148 12.28 6.28 12.88
C ALA A 148 11.53 5.58 11.73
N VAL A 149 10.19 5.54 11.77
CA VAL A 149 9.37 5.00 10.66
C VAL A 149 9.39 5.95 9.47
N ALA A 150 9.23 7.26 9.71
CA ALA A 150 9.28 8.26 8.64
C ALA A 150 10.61 8.22 7.86
N ALA A 151 11.73 7.98 8.54
CA ALA A 151 13.04 7.85 7.90
C ALA A 151 13.18 6.62 6.99
N ARG A 152 12.38 5.57 7.19
CA ARG A 152 12.39 4.36 6.36
C ARG A 152 11.49 4.43 5.12
N VAL A 153 10.58 5.41 5.09
CA VAL A 153 9.58 5.59 4.03
C VAL A 153 10.03 6.66 2.99
N LYS A 154 11.08 7.40 3.27
CA LYS A 154 11.63 8.44 2.38
C LYS A 154 12.34 7.86 1.16
#